data_1f05fc03c8d16fec3027f410b36f1aaf
#
_entry.id   1f05fc03c8d16fec3027f410b36f1aaf
#
_cell.length_a   1.000
_cell.length_b   1.000
_cell.length_c   1.000
_cell.angle_alpha   90.00
_cell.angle_beta   90.00
_cell.angle_gamma   90.00
#
_symmetry.space_group_name_H-M   'P 1'
#
loop_
_entity.id
_entity.type
_entity.pdbx_description
1 polymer ?
#
loop_
_entity_poly.entity_id
_entity_poly.type
_entity_poly.pdbx_seq_one_letter_code
_entity_poly.pdbx_strand_id
1 'polypeptide(L)'
;TDPCQLHGYTSSAGDPGVRQALADDLNRRFGAGVRGQDFYLTAGAAAALTIALHALLLPGEEVILFSPYFPEYQVFAQAAGAKTVTVPCRQPDFQPDLAALEQAITPQTKVLLVNSPNNPTGVVLSEAMVKDMSALLQRKQEEYGHSIYLLSDEPYRELVYDVTCPFFSNYYPNTLVCYSFSKSLSLPGERIGYLLVPPQVAEHDRVWAAVCGAGRSLGFVCAPALFQFLLPSCLGQTADLSVYRENRSLLYNALVSLGFTLPKPDGAFYLFVQAPGGDASAFCAKAKEYELLLVPSDSFSYPGYVRLA
;
A
#
# COMPACT_ATOMS: atom_id res chain seq x y z
N THR A 1 -21.93 6.42 24.62
CA THR A 1 -22.40 6.06 23.26
C THR A 1 -23.47 4.97 23.41
N ASP A 2 -24.61 5.11 22.72
CA ASP A 2 -25.68 4.13 22.74
C ASP A 2 -25.20 2.78 22.19
N PRO A 3 -25.34 1.66 22.94
CA PRO A 3 -24.94 0.35 22.46
C PRO A 3 -25.60 -0.05 21.12
N CYS A 4 -26.84 0.38 20.88
CA CYS A 4 -27.53 0.11 19.62
C CYS A 4 -26.82 0.78 18.40
N GLN A 5 -26.23 1.94 18.59
CA GLN A 5 -25.43 2.61 17.55
C GLN A 5 -24.09 1.92 17.35
N LEU A 6 -23.42 1.48 18.44
CA LEU A 6 -22.11 0.84 18.37
C LEU A 6 -22.13 -0.52 17.66
N HIS A 7 -23.23 -1.24 17.80
CA HIS A 7 -23.36 -2.61 17.29
C HIS A 7 -24.34 -2.74 16.12
N GLY A 8 -24.93 -1.62 15.68
CA GLY A 8 -25.82 -1.56 14.53
C GLY A 8 -25.08 -1.56 13.20
N TYR A 9 -25.80 -1.82 12.12
CA TYR A 9 -25.25 -1.61 10.77
C TYR A 9 -25.02 -0.13 10.52
N THR A 10 -23.88 0.21 9.94
CA THR A 10 -23.61 1.53 9.37
C THR A 10 -24.06 1.59 7.90
N SER A 11 -23.94 2.73 7.24
CA SER A 11 -24.04 2.77 5.78
C SER A 11 -22.97 1.88 5.14
N SER A 12 -23.20 1.39 3.92
CA SER A 12 -22.26 0.48 3.23
C SER A 12 -20.86 1.07 3.07
N ALA A 13 -20.75 2.38 2.87
CA ALA A 13 -19.48 3.09 2.78
C ALA A 13 -18.89 3.47 4.16
N GLY A 14 -19.58 3.16 5.25
CA GLY A 14 -19.17 3.53 6.61
C GLY A 14 -19.93 4.73 7.19
N ASP A 15 -19.79 4.94 8.50
CA ASP A 15 -20.44 6.03 9.21
C ASP A 15 -19.99 7.41 8.68
N PRO A 16 -20.91 8.33 8.36
CA PRO A 16 -20.57 9.64 7.79
C PRO A 16 -19.71 10.50 8.72
N GLY A 17 -19.93 10.45 10.04
CA GLY A 17 -19.14 11.21 11.01
C GLY A 17 -17.70 10.71 11.10
N VAL A 18 -17.52 9.40 11.07
CA VAL A 18 -16.18 8.77 11.04
C VAL A 18 -15.45 9.12 9.74
N ARG A 19 -16.13 9.04 8.60
CA ARG A 19 -15.56 9.40 7.29
C ARG A 19 -15.15 10.88 7.26
N GLN A 20 -15.95 11.78 7.86
CA GLN A 20 -15.59 13.20 7.96
C GLN A 20 -14.38 13.42 8.86
N ALA A 21 -14.29 12.73 10.00
CA ALA A 21 -13.12 12.81 10.87
C ALA A 21 -11.81 12.35 10.16
N LEU A 22 -11.89 11.34 9.32
CA LEU A 22 -10.77 10.90 8.48
C LEU A 22 -10.37 11.98 7.45
N ALA A 23 -11.36 12.61 6.81
CA ALA A 23 -11.11 13.69 5.88
C ALA A 23 -10.42 14.89 6.55
N ASP A 24 -10.90 15.28 7.72
CA ASP A 24 -10.34 16.39 8.50
C ASP A 24 -8.88 16.09 8.92
N ASP A 25 -8.59 14.84 9.32
CA ASP A 25 -7.23 14.41 9.66
C ASP A 25 -6.28 14.46 8.44
N LEU A 26 -6.68 13.91 7.29
CA LEU A 26 -5.84 13.95 6.10
C LEU A 26 -5.66 15.37 5.55
N ASN A 27 -6.70 16.20 5.60
CA ASN A 27 -6.60 17.60 5.20
C ASN A 27 -5.64 18.38 6.09
N ARG A 28 -5.70 18.16 7.40
CA ARG A 28 -4.80 18.80 8.37
C ARG A 28 -3.34 18.38 8.19
N ARG A 29 -3.11 17.08 7.93
CA ARG A 29 -1.75 16.48 7.84
C ARG A 29 -1.09 16.69 6.49
N PHE A 30 -1.85 16.61 5.41
CA PHE A 30 -1.32 16.55 4.05
C PHE A 30 -1.90 17.60 3.11
N GLY A 31 -2.90 18.40 3.54
CA GLY A 31 -3.58 19.32 2.63
C GLY A 31 -4.30 18.60 1.49
N ALA A 32 -4.84 17.41 1.76
CA ALA A 32 -5.32 16.47 0.74
C ALA A 32 -6.56 16.95 -0.05
N GLY A 33 -7.32 17.94 0.45
CA GLY A 33 -8.50 18.49 -0.22
C GLY A 33 -9.67 17.50 -0.35
N VAL A 34 -9.75 16.53 0.55
CA VAL A 34 -10.75 15.45 0.53
C VAL A 34 -11.92 15.70 1.48
N ARG A 35 -13.03 15.03 1.26
CA ARG A 35 -14.28 15.15 2.04
C ARG A 35 -14.68 13.79 2.59
N GLY A 36 -15.51 13.75 3.62
CA GLY A 36 -15.99 12.49 4.19
C GLY A 36 -16.64 11.56 3.16
N GLN A 37 -17.36 12.11 2.17
CA GLN A 37 -18.00 11.32 1.12
C GLN A 37 -17.02 10.60 0.18
N ASP A 38 -15.75 10.95 0.16
CA ASP A 38 -14.72 10.38 -0.70
C ASP A 38 -14.10 9.09 -0.10
N PHE A 39 -14.51 8.71 1.13
CA PHE A 39 -14.03 7.52 1.86
C PHE A 39 -15.02 6.37 1.82
N TYR A 40 -14.53 5.17 1.57
CA TYR A 40 -15.20 3.89 1.77
C TYR A 40 -14.47 3.11 2.86
N LEU A 41 -15.10 2.92 4.02
CA LEU A 41 -14.50 2.19 5.14
C LEU A 41 -14.46 0.68 4.83
N THR A 42 -13.34 0.04 5.12
CA THR A 42 -13.08 -1.35 4.71
C THR A 42 -12.59 -2.22 5.86
N ALA A 43 -12.68 -3.53 5.67
CA ALA A 43 -12.08 -4.52 6.58
C ALA A 43 -10.55 -4.61 6.34
N GLY A 44 -9.84 -3.48 6.51
CA GLY A 44 -8.41 -3.33 6.28
C GLY A 44 -8.04 -3.09 4.81
N ALA A 45 -6.74 -2.92 4.52
CA ALA A 45 -6.25 -2.58 3.19
C ALA A 45 -6.49 -3.70 2.16
N ALA A 46 -6.48 -4.98 2.53
CA ALA A 46 -6.75 -6.07 1.60
C ALA A 46 -8.15 -5.94 0.97
N ALA A 47 -9.17 -5.61 1.77
CA ALA A 47 -10.51 -5.34 1.25
C ALA A 47 -10.53 -4.08 0.37
N ALA A 48 -9.81 -3.01 0.76
CA ALA A 48 -9.69 -1.79 -0.03
C ALA A 48 -9.08 -2.06 -1.41
N LEU A 49 -7.97 -2.81 -1.47
CA LEU A 49 -7.29 -3.21 -2.70
C LEU A 49 -8.18 -4.05 -3.59
N THR A 50 -8.84 -5.08 -3.02
CA THR A 50 -9.74 -5.95 -3.78
C THR A 50 -10.89 -5.16 -4.37
N ILE A 51 -11.53 -4.27 -3.59
CA ILE A 51 -12.61 -3.40 -4.05
C ILE A 51 -12.12 -2.47 -5.17
N ALA A 52 -10.97 -1.80 -4.98
CA ALA A 52 -10.42 -0.86 -5.95
C ALA A 52 -10.10 -1.54 -7.29
N LEU A 53 -9.45 -2.70 -7.25
CA LEU A 53 -9.11 -3.45 -8.46
C LEU A 53 -10.36 -3.92 -9.21
N HIS A 54 -11.39 -4.42 -8.53
CA HIS A 54 -12.66 -4.80 -9.17
C HIS A 54 -13.46 -3.59 -9.68
N ALA A 55 -13.27 -2.42 -9.10
CA ALA A 55 -13.94 -1.19 -9.56
C ALA A 55 -13.28 -0.59 -10.80
N LEU A 56 -11.96 -0.74 -10.93
CA LEU A 56 -11.15 -0.08 -11.95
C LEU A 56 -10.88 -0.93 -13.19
N LEU A 57 -10.96 -2.26 -13.08
CA LEU A 57 -10.45 -3.18 -14.09
C LEU A 57 -11.57 -3.90 -14.86
N LEU A 58 -11.33 -4.06 -16.14
CA LEU A 58 -12.04 -4.99 -16.99
C LEU A 58 -11.17 -6.22 -17.29
N PRO A 59 -11.78 -7.38 -17.62
CA PRO A 59 -11.01 -8.57 -17.98
C PRO A 59 -10.00 -8.31 -19.10
N GLY A 60 -8.74 -8.68 -18.85
CA GLY A 60 -7.63 -8.54 -19.79
C GLY A 60 -6.86 -7.22 -19.71
N GLU A 61 -7.33 -6.23 -18.94
CA GLU A 61 -6.55 -5.03 -18.64
C GLU A 61 -5.34 -5.36 -17.74
N GLU A 62 -4.37 -4.46 -17.69
CA GLU A 62 -3.09 -4.71 -17.04
C GLU A 62 -2.93 -3.91 -15.74
N VAL A 63 -2.34 -4.58 -14.74
CA VAL A 63 -1.85 -3.98 -13.50
C VAL A 63 -0.34 -4.12 -13.46
N ILE A 64 0.37 -2.99 -13.34
CA ILE A 64 1.82 -2.98 -13.16
C ILE A 64 2.15 -3.04 -11.66
N LEU A 65 3.10 -3.90 -11.31
CA LEU A 65 3.63 -4.12 -9.97
C LEU A 65 5.15 -3.95 -9.98
N PHE A 66 5.71 -3.18 -9.03
CA PHE A 66 7.16 -3.09 -8.84
C PHE A 66 7.65 -4.24 -7.96
N SER A 67 8.49 -5.12 -8.49
CA SER A 67 9.08 -6.18 -7.67
C SER A 67 10.36 -5.70 -6.95
N PRO A 68 10.56 -6.09 -5.66
CA PRO A 68 9.71 -7.01 -4.88
C PRO A 68 8.40 -6.36 -4.40
N TYR A 69 7.32 -7.15 -4.37
CA TYR A 69 6.00 -6.70 -3.91
C TYR A 69 5.32 -7.74 -3.01
N PHE A 70 4.31 -7.29 -2.26
CA PHE A 70 3.47 -8.15 -1.42
C PHE A 70 2.70 -9.17 -2.29
N PRO A 71 2.87 -10.49 -2.08
CA PRO A 71 2.41 -11.53 -3.02
C PRO A 71 0.93 -11.47 -3.38
N GLU A 72 0.09 -11.06 -2.44
CA GLU A 72 -1.35 -10.99 -2.62
C GLU A 72 -1.79 -9.96 -3.66
N TYR A 73 -0.95 -9.00 -4.06
CA TYR A 73 -1.31 -8.06 -5.13
C TYR A 73 -1.60 -8.77 -6.45
N GLN A 74 -0.78 -9.77 -6.78
CA GLN A 74 -1.01 -10.59 -7.97
C GLN A 74 -2.31 -11.38 -7.86
N VAL A 75 -2.59 -11.95 -6.69
CA VAL A 75 -3.84 -12.70 -6.44
C VAL A 75 -5.06 -11.80 -6.59
N PHE A 76 -5.02 -10.58 -6.01
CA PHE A 76 -6.13 -9.63 -6.10
C PHE A 76 -6.36 -9.15 -7.54
N ALA A 77 -5.29 -8.84 -8.28
CA ALA A 77 -5.38 -8.42 -9.67
C ALA A 77 -5.94 -9.54 -10.58
N GLN A 78 -5.47 -10.76 -10.41
CA GLN A 78 -5.98 -11.93 -11.15
C GLN A 78 -7.44 -12.23 -10.82
N ALA A 79 -7.84 -12.11 -9.54
CA ALA A 79 -9.23 -12.26 -9.13
C ALA A 79 -10.16 -11.22 -9.77
N ALA A 80 -9.65 -10.03 -10.06
CA ALA A 80 -10.36 -8.99 -10.82
C ALA A 80 -10.32 -9.21 -12.36
N GLY A 81 -9.72 -10.30 -12.84
CA GLY A 81 -9.62 -10.64 -14.26
C GLY A 81 -8.48 -9.93 -15.00
N ALA A 82 -7.60 -9.22 -14.30
CA ALA A 82 -6.49 -8.49 -14.89
C ALA A 82 -5.25 -9.36 -15.11
N LYS A 83 -4.38 -8.89 -16.01
CA LYS A 83 -3.02 -9.40 -16.17
C LYS A 83 -2.07 -8.57 -15.30
N THR A 84 -1.12 -9.23 -14.66
CA THR A 84 -0.05 -8.55 -13.92
C THR A 84 1.19 -8.41 -14.78
N VAL A 85 1.76 -7.21 -14.81
CA VAL A 85 3.05 -6.90 -15.44
C VAL A 85 4.02 -6.53 -14.32
N THR A 86 5.13 -7.24 -14.22
CA THR A 86 6.13 -7.03 -13.17
C THR A 86 7.29 -6.20 -13.71
N VAL A 87 7.61 -5.11 -13.02
CA VAL A 87 8.76 -4.23 -13.32
C VAL A 87 9.73 -4.30 -12.13
N PRO A 88 10.98 -4.71 -12.32
CA PRO A 88 11.94 -4.77 -11.23
C PRO A 88 12.31 -3.36 -10.74
N CYS A 89 12.43 -3.20 -9.43
CA CYS A 89 13.07 -2.02 -8.85
C CYS A 89 14.57 -2.00 -9.14
N ARG A 90 15.15 -0.80 -9.13
CA ARG A 90 16.60 -0.61 -9.29
C ARG A 90 17.36 -1.19 -8.08
N GLN A 91 18.59 -1.56 -8.31
CA GLN A 91 19.54 -1.86 -7.24
C GLN A 91 20.56 -0.72 -7.13
N PRO A 92 21.12 -0.49 -5.95
CA PRO A 92 20.85 -1.18 -4.67
C PRO A 92 19.73 -0.52 -3.84
N ASP A 93 19.13 0.57 -4.32
CA ASP A 93 18.24 1.46 -3.56
C ASP A 93 16.76 1.00 -3.56
N PHE A 94 16.39 0.04 -4.38
CA PHE A 94 15.03 -0.47 -4.57
C PHE A 94 13.98 0.62 -4.86
N GLN A 95 14.41 1.76 -5.42
CA GLN A 95 13.49 2.73 -6.02
C GLN A 95 12.99 2.20 -7.37
N PRO A 96 11.78 2.60 -7.82
CA PRO A 96 11.28 2.24 -9.15
C PRO A 96 12.24 2.55 -10.28
N ASP A 97 12.38 1.64 -11.25
CA ASP A 97 13.03 1.92 -12.51
C ASP A 97 12.03 2.55 -13.49
N LEU A 98 12.10 3.87 -13.65
CA LEU A 98 11.15 4.61 -14.49
C LEU A 98 11.35 4.31 -15.99
N ALA A 99 12.55 3.97 -16.43
CA ALA A 99 12.79 3.59 -17.82
C ALA A 99 12.15 2.24 -18.13
N ALA A 100 12.30 1.27 -17.21
CA ALA A 100 11.62 -0.01 -17.32
C ALA A 100 10.10 0.14 -17.18
N LEU A 101 9.61 1.01 -16.28
CA LEU A 101 8.19 1.34 -16.17
C LEU A 101 7.63 1.91 -17.47
N GLU A 102 8.32 2.86 -18.10
CA GLU A 102 7.88 3.47 -19.36
C GLU A 102 7.72 2.43 -20.47
N GLN A 103 8.65 1.47 -20.55
CA GLN A 103 8.59 0.37 -21.53
C GLN A 103 7.48 -0.64 -21.22
N ALA A 104 7.13 -0.81 -19.95
CA ALA A 104 6.11 -1.75 -19.51
C ALA A 104 4.68 -1.22 -19.67
N ILE A 105 4.48 0.10 -19.71
CA ILE A 105 3.15 0.70 -19.88
C ILE A 105 2.68 0.50 -21.33
N THR A 106 1.52 -0.11 -21.48
CA THR A 106 0.87 -0.39 -22.77
C THR A 106 -0.52 0.27 -22.85
N PRO A 107 -1.18 0.28 -24.02
CA PRO A 107 -2.58 0.72 -24.12
C PRO A 107 -3.57 -0.10 -23.25
N GLN A 108 -3.18 -1.27 -22.74
CA GLN A 108 -3.97 -2.09 -21.82
C GLN A 108 -3.72 -1.77 -20.36
N THR A 109 -2.67 -1.00 -20.06
CA THR A 109 -2.32 -0.64 -18.68
C THR A 109 -3.39 0.26 -18.07
N LYS A 110 -4.02 -0.21 -17.00
CA LYS A 110 -5.09 0.52 -16.30
C LYS A 110 -4.68 0.97 -14.90
N VAL A 111 -3.88 0.17 -14.21
CA VAL A 111 -3.49 0.43 -12.83
C VAL A 111 -1.98 0.26 -12.66
N LEU A 112 -1.34 1.23 -12.00
CA LEU A 112 -0.04 1.07 -11.36
C LEU A 112 -0.28 0.93 -9.85
N LEU A 113 0.10 -0.19 -9.24
CA LEU A 113 -0.02 -0.40 -7.80
C LEU A 113 1.33 -0.18 -7.13
N VAL A 114 1.35 0.70 -6.13
CA VAL A 114 2.56 1.10 -5.40
C VAL A 114 2.34 0.94 -3.91
N ASN A 115 3.35 0.41 -3.20
CA ASN A 115 3.36 0.31 -1.75
C ASN A 115 4.57 1.06 -1.19
N SER A 116 4.32 2.12 -0.41
CA SER A 116 5.37 2.91 0.24
C SER A 116 4.87 3.44 1.60
N PRO A 117 5.62 3.18 2.68
CA PRO A 117 6.81 2.32 2.80
C PRO A 117 6.56 0.89 2.35
N ASN A 118 7.58 0.26 1.75
CA ASN A 118 7.42 -0.98 1.02
C ASN A 118 7.55 -2.24 1.90
N ASN A 119 6.69 -3.21 1.66
CA ASN A 119 6.86 -4.60 2.06
C ASN A 119 7.29 -5.39 0.81
N PRO A 120 8.51 -5.96 0.75
CA PRO A 120 9.35 -6.41 1.87
C PRO A 120 10.58 -5.53 2.16
N THR A 121 10.86 -4.46 1.40
CA THR A 121 12.17 -3.80 1.42
C THR A 121 12.38 -2.80 2.56
N GLY A 122 11.31 -2.25 3.13
CA GLY A 122 11.36 -1.13 4.07
C GLY A 122 11.72 0.22 3.42
N VAL A 123 11.84 0.26 2.09
CA VAL A 123 12.18 1.48 1.35
C VAL A 123 10.99 2.42 1.29
N VAL A 124 11.25 3.71 1.44
CA VAL A 124 10.29 4.79 1.22
C VAL A 124 10.60 5.45 -0.12
N LEU A 125 9.58 5.63 -0.95
CA LEU A 125 9.77 6.34 -2.22
C LEU A 125 10.02 7.83 -1.95
N SER A 126 11.05 8.38 -2.58
CA SER A 126 11.37 9.80 -2.46
C SER A 126 10.33 10.68 -3.15
N GLU A 127 10.17 11.92 -2.68
CA GLU A 127 9.26 12.87 -3.31
C GLU A 127 9.62 13.10 -4.79
N ALA A 128 10.91 13.15 -5.12
CA ALA A 128 11.37 13.27 -6.50
C ALA A 128 10.90 12.07 -7.35
N MET A 129 11.08 10.85 -6.85
CA MET A 129 10.61 9.63 -7.52
C MET A 129 9.10 9.67 -7.76
N VAL A 130 8.30 10.10 -6.77
CA VAL A 130 6.85 10.20 -6.91
C VAL A 130 6.47 11.23 -7.97
N LYS A 131 7.14 12.39 -8.03
CA LYS A 131 6.92 13.42 -9.05
C LYS A 131 7.25 12.92 -10.46
N ASP A 132 8.40 12.28 -10.62
CA ASP A 132 8.85 11.77 -11.92
C ASP A 132 7.93 10.65 -12.43
N MET A 133 7.52 9.74 -11.54
CA MET A 133 6.55 8.69 -11.84
C MET A 133 5.18 9.28 -12.22
N SER A 134 4.72 10.32 -11.51
CA SER A 134 3.47 11.02 -11.80
C SER A 134 3.51 11.69 -13.18
N ALA A 135 4.61 12.34 -13.52
CA ALA A 135 4.80 12.95 -14.84
C ALA A 135 4.80 11.90 -15.97
N LEU A 136 5.41 10.75 -15.73
CA LEU A 136 5.39 9.62 -16.66
C LEU A 136 3.96 9.10 -16.89
N LEU A 137 3.21 8.85 -15.82
CA LEU A 137 1.83 8.39 -15.92
C LEU A 137 0.93 9.41 -16.63
N GLN A 138 1.10 10.71 -16.33
CA GLN A 138 0.37 11.78 -17.00
C GLN A 138 0.62 11.77 -18.51
N ARG A 139 1.87 11.68 -18.94
CA ARG A 139 2.24 11.61 -20.36
C ARG A 139 1.65 10.37 -21.03
N LYS A 140 1.71 9.21 -20.37
CA LYS A 140 1.22 7.95 -20.93
C LYS A 140 -0.31 7.90 -21.06
N GLN A 141 -1.06 8.44 -20.10
CA GLN A 141 -2.51 8.53 -20.24
C GLN A 141 -2.94 9.50 -21.35
N GLU A 142 -2.19 10.57 -21.59
CA GLU A 142 -2.40 11.48 -22.72
C GLU A 142 -2.10 10.78 -24.07
N GLU A 143 -1.00 10.01 -24.13
CA GLU A 143 -0.59 9.24 -25.29
C GLU A 143 -1.66 8.20 -25.68
N TYR A 144 -2.25 7.50 -24.71
CA TYR A 144 -3.21 6.42 -24.97
C TYR A 144 -4.67 6.86 -24.93
N GLY A 145 -4.96 8.08 -24.50
CA GLY A 145 -6.30 8.64 -24.48
C GLY A 145 -7.25 8.03 -23.44
N HIS A 146 -6.70 7.42 -22.37
CA HIS A 146 -7.48 6.90 -21.24
C HIS A 146 -6.76 7.08 -19.92
N SER A 147 -7.51 7.07 -18.81
CA SER A 147 -6.94 7.22 -17.48
C SER A 147 -6.13 5.98 -17.07
N ILE A 148 -4.94 6.21 -16.53
CA ILE A 148 -4.15 5.22 -15.80
C ILE A 148 -4.26 5.59 -14.32
N TYR A 149 -4.72 4.67 -13.48
CA TYR A 149 -4.89 4.94 -12.05
C TYR A 149 -3.66 4.49 -11.27
N LEU A 150 -3.24 5.29 -10.31
CA LEU A 150 -2.26 4.90 -9.31
C LEU A 150 -3.01 4.39 -8.09
N LEU A 151 -2.81 3.13 -7.73
CA LEU A 151 -3.36 2.54 -6.51
C LEU A 151 -2.27 2.52 -5.45
N SER A 152 -2.37 3.44 -4.49
CA SER A 152 -1.39 3.60 -3.41
C SER A 152 -1.80 2.78 -2.20
N ASP A 153 -1.03 1.73 -1.89
CA ASP A 153 -1.20 0.93 -0.67
C ASP A 153 -0.30 1.47 0.44
N GLU A 154 -0.91 2.09 1.45
CA GLU A 154 -0.21 2.90 2.45
C GLU A 154 -0.36 2.39 3.92
N PRO A 155 -0.37 1.09 4.22
CA PRO A 155 -0.57 0.61 5.59
C PRO A 155 0.58 0.97 6.53
N TYR A 156 1.74 1.35 5.99
CA TYR A 156 2.94 1.73 6.73
C TYR A 156 3.24 3.23 6.74
N ARG A 157 2.34 4.07 6.23
CA ARG A 157 2.58 5.52 6.03
C ARG A 157 3.11 6.23 7.28
N GLU A 158 2.64 5.88 8.46
CA GLU A 158 3.08 6.42 9.74
C GLU A 158 4.38 5.80 10.26
N LEU A 159 4.76 4.62 9.74
CA LEU A 159 5.96 3.90 10.15
C LEU A 159 7.14 4.33 9.28
N VAL A 160 7.57 5.56 9.46
CA VAL A 160 8.76 6.14 8.82
C VAL A 160 9.72 6.64 9.88
N TYR A 161 11.00 6.62 9.59
CA TYR A 161 12.02 6.96 10.58
C TYR A 161 12.62 8.32 10.27
N ASP A 162 13.63 8.46 9.49
CA ASP A 162 14.34 9.72 9.33
C ASP A 162 13.98 10.43 8.00
N VAL A 163 12.84 10.08 7.41
CA VAL A 163 12.36 10.61 6.14
C VAL A 163 10.87 10.94 6.19
N THR A 164 10.38 11.69 5.21
CA THR A 164 8.96 11.95 5.02
C THR A 164 8.41 11.03 3.93
N CYS A 165 7.29 10.37 4.22
CA CYS A 165 6.55 9.60 3.21
C CYS A 165 5.64 10.56 2.44
N PRO A 166 5.79 10.69 1.11
CA PRO A 166 4.91 11.52 0.29
C PRO A 166 3.47 10.99 0.31
N PHE A 167 2.49 11.87 0.34
CA PHE A 167 1.09 11.51 0.14
C PHE A 167 0.79 11.55 -1.37
N PHE A 168 0.71 10.39 -2.01
CA PHE A 168 0.75 10.25 -3.47
C PHE A 168 -0.37 11.02 -4.19
N SER A 169 -1.54 11.12 -3.59
CA SER A 169 -2.68 11.87 -4.13
C SER A 169 -2.40 13.36 -4.36
N ASN A 170 -1.38 13.93 -3.68
CA ASN A 170 -0.97 15.33 -3.89
C ASN A 170 -0.10 15.52 -5.14
N TYR A 171 0.36 14.44 -5.77
CA TYR A 171 1.28 14.47 -6.91
C TYR A 171 0.65 13.97 -8.20
N TYR A 172 -0.26 13.00 -8.09
CA TYR A 172 -0.95 12.44 -9.25
C TYR A 172 -2.47 12.42 -9.03
N PRO A 173 -3.26 13.12 -9.87
CA PRO A 173 -4.70 13.27 -9.64
C PRO A 173 -5.45 11.94 -9.62
N ASN A 174 -5.10 11.01 -10.52
CA ASN A 174 -5.75 9.70 -10.63
C ASN A 174 -5.24 8.69 -9.61
N THR A 175 -5.05 9.11 -8.34
CA THR A 175 -4.60 8.26 -7.24
C THR A 175 -5.77 7.85 -6.35
N LEU A 176 -5.96 6.54 -6.18
CA LEU A 176 -6.78 5.97 -5.10
C LEU A 176 -5.86 5.51 -3.97
N VAL A 177 -6.28 5.72 -2.71
CA VAL A 177 -5.46 5.36 -1.54
C VAL A 177 -6.13 4.23 -0.77
N CYS A 178 -5.41 3.11 -0.59
CA CYS A 178 -5.77 2.01 0.28
C CYS A 178 -4.99 2.12 1.59
N TYR A 179 -5.68 2.13 2.71
CA TYR A 179 -5.07 2.29 4.02
C TYR A 179 -5.60 1.29 5.04
N SER A 180 -4.77 0.94 6.01
CA SER A 180 -5.16 0.10 7.15
C SER A 180 -4.56 0.62 8.45
N PHE A 181 -5.33 0.61 9.52
CA PHE A 181 -4.88 0.89 10.88
C PHE A 181 -4.15 -0.30 11.54
N SER A 182 -3.99 -1.39 10.82
CA SER A 182 -3.33 -2.61 11.30
C SER A 182 -1.91 -2.37 11.82
N LYS A 183 -1.18 -1.41 11.24
CA LYS A 183 0.23 -1.16 11.57
C LYS A 183 0.40 0.09 12.41
N SER A 184 -0.24 1.20 12.05
CA SER A 184 -0.14 2.45 12.80
C SER A 184 -0.65 2.33 14.24
N LEU A 185 -1.74 1.60 14.46
CA LEU A 185 -2.32 1.37 15.79
C LEU A 185 -2.01 0.00 16.39
N SER A 186 -1.21 -0.84 15.72
CA SER A 186 -0.94 -2.23 16.14
C SER A 186 -2.20 -3.08 16.36
N LEU A 187 -3.22 -2.88 15.52
CA LEU A 187 -4.52 -3.55 15.60
C LEU A 187 -4.81 -4.41 14.35
N PRO A 188 -3.93 -5.36 13.98
CA PRO A 188 -4.13 -6.11 12.72
C PRO A 188 -5.35 -7.03 12.75
N GLY A 189 -5.73 -7.52 13.94
CA GLY A 189 -6.89 -8.40 14.11
C GLY A 189 -8.24 -7.71 13.97
N GLU A 190 -8.31 -6.40 14.18
CA GLU A 190 -9.56 -5.64 14.21
C GLU A 190 -10.12 -5.30 12.83
N ARG A 191 -9.33 -5.48 11.79
CA ARG A 191 -9.74 -5.37 10.38
C ARG A 191 -10.42 -4.05 10.05
N ILE A 192 -9.75 -2.93 10.29
CA ILE A 192 -10.27 -1.58 9.97
C ILE A 192 -9.29 -0.80 9.09
N GLY A 193 -9.83 -0.16 8.06
CA GLY A 193 -9.11 0.64 7.08
C GLY A 193 -10.06 1.43 6.19
N TYR A 194 -9.56 1.96 5.10
CA TYR A 194 -10.37 2.68 4.13
C TYR A 194 -9.80 2.60 2.71
N LEU A 195 -10.68 2.78 1.74
CA LEU A 195 -10.38 3.17 0.37
C LEU A 195 -10.80 4.63 0.20
N LEU A 196 -9.88 5.48 -0.24
CA LEU A 196 -10.12 6.88 -0.55
C LEU A 196 -10.12 7.07 -2.06
N VAL A 197 -11.15 7.69 -2.58
CA VAL A 197 -11.27 8.15 -3.96
C VAL A 197 -11.30 9.68 -3.94
N PRO A 198 -10.16 10.37 -4.07
CA PRO A 198 -10.09 11.82 -4.00
C PRO A 198 -10.90 12.51 -5.10
N PRO A 199 -11.42 13.73 -4.87
CA PRO A 199 -12.31 14.41 -5.81
C PRO A 199 -11.65 14.80 -7.14
N GLN A 200 -10.31 14.83 -7.20
CA GLN A 200 -9.55 15.10 -8.42
C GLN A 200 -9.40 13.89 -9.37
N VAL A 201 -9.81 12.70 -8.93
CA VAL A 201 -9.79 11.48 -9.78
C VAL A 201 -10.67 11.69 -11.01
N ALA A 202 -10.16 11.37 -12.19
CA ALA A 202 -10.92 11.45 -13.42
C ALA A 202 -12.19 10.58 -13.33
N GLU A 203 -13.31 11.14 -13.79
CA GLU A 203 -14.62 10.49 -13.70
C GLU A 203 -15.00 10.06 -12.26
N HIS A 204 -14.64 10.87 -11.26
CA HIS A 204 -14.80 10.59 -9.83
C HIS A 204 -16.14 9.91 -9.48
N ASP A 205 -17.26 10.45 -9.95
CA ASP A 205 -18.58 9.91 -9.59
C ASP A 205 -18.81 8.49 -10.14
N ARG A 206 -18.25 8.18 -11.32
CA ARG A 206 -18.31 6.84 -11.93
C ARG A 206 -17.40 5.87 -11.16
N VAL A 207 -16.17 6.30 -10.84
CA VAL A 207 -15.23 5.51 -10.04
C VAL A 207 -15.81 5.24 -8.66
N TRP A 208 -16.40 6.25 -8.01
CA TRP A 208 -17.07 6.12 -6.72
C TRP A 208 -18.23 5.13 -6.77
N ALA A 209 -19.10 5.23 -7.78
CA ALA A 209 -20.20 4.30 -7.97
C ALA A 209 -19.70 2.86 -8.19
N ALA A 210 -18.62 2.68 -8.96
CA ALA A 210 -17.99 1.38 -9.17
C ALA A 210 -17.40 0.81 -7.88
N VAL A 211 -16.73 1.63 -7.06
CA VAL A 211 -16.21 1.25 -5.73
C VAL A 211 -17.35 0.76 -4.83
N CYS A 212 -18.45 1.52 -4.75
CA CYS A 212 -19.61 1.13 -3.95
C CYS A 212 -20.25 -0.18 -4.48
N GLY A 213 -20.34 -0.35 -5.79
CA GLY A 213 -20.83 -1.56 -6.44
C GLY A 213 -19.94 -2.77 -6.17
N ALA A 214 -18.62 -2.62 -6.36
CA ALA A 214 -17.63 -3.65 -6.09
C ALA A 214 -17.63 -4.08 -4.61
N GLY A 215 -17.65 -3.12 -3.67
CA GLY A 215 -17.71 -3.41 -2.25
C GLY A 215 -18.92 -4.28 -1.88
N ARG A 216 -20.09 -3.98 -2.45
CA ARG A 216 -21.31 -4.78 -2.23
C ARG A 216 -21.26 -6.15 -2.89
N SER A 217 -20.81 -6.22 -4.15
CA SER A 217 -20.75 -7.49 -4.90
C SER A 217 -19.78 -8.50 -4.31
N LEU A 218 -18.69 -7.98 -3.70
CA LEU A 218 -17.66 -8.78 -3.03
C LEU A 218 -18.03 -9.14 -1.57
N GLY A 219 -19.16 -8.64 -1.05
CA GLY A 219 -19.60 -8.91 0.32
C GLY A 219 -18.98 -7.98 1.38
N PHE A 220 -18.25 -6.94 1.01
CA PHE A 220 -17.69 -5.93 1.93
C PHE A 220 -18.70 -4.80 2.17
N VAL A 221 -19.88 -5.12 2.72
CA VAL A 221 -21.00 -4.18 2.83
C VAL A 221 -20.78 -3.12 3.91
N CYS A 222 -20.15 -3.50 5.02
CA CYS A 222 -19.82 -2.59 6.12
C CYS A 222 -18.50 -3.04 6.76
N ALA A 223 -17.65 -2.08 7.08
CA ALA A 223 -16.55 -2.34 8.00
C ALA A 223 -17.07 -2.56 9.43
N PRO A 224 -16.32 -3.21 10.34
CA PRO A 224 -16.75 -3.45 11.72
C PRO A 224 -17.17 -2.17 12.45
N ALA A 225 -18.44 -2.04 12.82
CA ALA A 225 -19.04 -0.80 13.33
C ALA A 225 -18.33 -0.29 14.60
N LEU A 226 -18.08 -1.16 15.59
CA LEU A 226 -17.39 -0.78 16.82
C LEU A 226 -16.05 -0.05 16.53
N PHE A 227 -15.25 -0.60 15.62
CA PHE A 227 -13.95 -0.02 15.29
C PHE A 227 -14.07 1.26 14.46
N GLN A 228 -15.12 1.40 13.64
CA GLN A 228 -15.39 2.68 12.98
C GLN A 228 -15.54 3.79 14.03
N PHE A 229 -16.39 3.61 15.04
CA PHE A 229 -16.65 4.61 16.06
C PHE A 229 -15.47 4.90 17.00
N LEU A 230 -14.51 3.98 17.10
CA LEU A 230 -13.27 4.21 17.85
C LEU A 230 -12.25 5.07 17.07
N LEU A 231 -12.24 5.00 15.73
CA LEU A 231 -11.24 5.67 14.91
C LEU A 231 -11.06 7.16 15.20
N PRO A 232 -12.11 7.98 15.35
CA PRO A 232 -11.95 9.42 15.60
C PRO A 232 -11.10 9.72 16.83
N SER A 233 -11.16 8.86 17.86
CA SER A 233 -10.37 9.01 19.10
C SER A 233 -8.91 8.55 18.93
N CYS A 234 -8.60 7.81 17.86
CA CYS A 234 -7.28 7.25 17.61
C CYS A 234 -6.50 7.97 16.50
N LEU A 235 -7.15 8.93 15.78
CA LEU A 235 -6.50 9.64 14.69
C LEU A 235 -5.30 10.44 15.19
N GLY A 236 -4.19 10.34 14.46
CA GLY A 236 -2.92 10.95 14.83
C GLY A 236 -2.11 10.19 15.89
N GLN A 237 -2.65 9.10 16.44
CA GLN A 237 -1.90 8.21 17.32
C GLN A 237 -1.19 7.11 16.52
N THR A 238 -0.06 6.66 17.06
CA THR A 238 0.69 5.53 16.51
C THR A 238 1.18 4.64 17.65
N ALA A 239 1.57 3.41 17.34
CA ALA A 239 2.41 2.60 18.22
C ALA A 239 3.72 3.34 18.52
N ASP A 240 4.44 2.89 19.55
CA ASP A 240 5.74 3.48 19.90
C ASP A 240 6.76 3.17 18.79
N LEU A 241 7.01 4.17 17.95
CA LEU A 241 7.97 4.05 16.85
C LEU A 241 9.44 4.03 17.32
N SER A 242 9.73 4.39 18.57
CA SER A 242 11.10 4.38 19.10
C SER A 242 11.64 2.95 19.13
N VAL A 243 10.84 1.99 19.55
CA VAL A 243 11.21 0.56 19.58
C VAL A 243 11.53 0.04 18.18
N TYR A 244 10.71 0.37 17.18
CA TYR A 244 10.99 -0.04 15.79
C TYR A 244 12.26 0.63 15.24
N ARG A 245 12.48 1.91 15.54
CA ARG A 245 13.67 2.65 15.12
C ARG A 245 14.94 2.04 15.72
N GLU A 246 14.92 1.72 17.01
CA GLU A 246 16.03 1.11 17.72
C GLU A 246 16.36 -0.28 17.15
N ASN A 247 15.35 -1.15 17.03
CA ASN A 247 15.50 -2.49 16.47
C ASN A 247 16.03 -2.43 15.02
N ARG A 248 15.47 -1.56 14.18
CA ARG A 248 15.98 -1.34 12.82
C ARG A 248 17.46 -0.97 12.83
N SER A 249 17.83 0.01 13.65
CA SER A 249 19.20 0.52 13.68
C SER A 249 20.17 -0.54 14.17
N LEU A 250 19.79 -1.29 15.20
CA LEU A 250 20.59 -2.40 15.74
C LEU A 250 20.84 -3.47 14.67
N LEU A 251 19.76 -3.97 14.06
CA LEU A 251 19.85 -5.05 13.08
C LEU A 251 20.55 -4.59 11.79
N TYR A 252 20.20 -3.42 11.27
CA TYR A 252 20.82 -2.88 10.06
C TYR A 252 22.33 -2.73 10.23
N ASN A 253 22.79 -2.08 11.30
CA ASN A 253 24.21 -1.86 11.55
C ASN A 253 24.95 -3.19 11.76
N ALA A 254 24.35 -4.13 12.49
CA ALA A 254 24.95 -5.46 12.70
C ALA A 254 25.10 -6.22 11.38
N LEU A 255 24.07 -6.26 10.55
CA LEU A 255 24.11 -6.95 9.26
C LEU A 255 25.14 -6.32 8.31
N VAL A 256 25.20 -4.99 8.23
CA VAL A 256 26.22 -4.29 7.44
C VAL A 256 27.62 -4.60 7.94
N SER A 257 27.84 -4.59 9.26
CA SER A 257 29.17 -4.92 9.86
C SER A 257 29.60 -6.36 9.60
N LEU A 258 28.64 -7.27 9.43
CA LEU A 258 28.87 -8.67 9.06
C LEU A 258 29.06 -8.87 7.54
N GLY A 259 28.98 -7.81 6.73
CA GLY A 259 29.20 -7.84 5.30
C GLY A 259 27.95 -8.20 4.47
N PHE A 260 26.75 -8.20 5.07
CA PHE A 260 25.51 -8.39 4.30
C PHE A 260 25.18 -7.15 3.48
N THR A 261 24.60 -7.39 2.29
CA THR A 261 24.07 -6.35 1.43
C THR A 261 22.54 -6.24 1.62
N LEU A 262 22.08 -5.03 1.91
CA LEU A 262 20.66 -4.73 2.06
C LEU A 262 20.41 -3.24 1.80
N PRO A 263 19.20 -2.84 1.29
CA PRO A 263 18.82 -1.43 1.25
C PRO A 263 18.66 -0.90 2.68
N LYS A 264 18.87 0.41 2.88
CA LYS A 264 18.55 1.04 4.16
C LYS A 264 17.03 1.12 4.29
N PRO A 265 16.43 0.49 5.31
CA PRO A 265 14.99 0.58 5.52
C PRO A 265 14.63 1.91 6.19
N ASP A 266 14.00 2.80 5.45
CA ASP A 266 13.58 4.12 5.95
C ASP A 266 12.14 4.11 6.49
N GLY A 267 11.42 3.00 6.31
CA GLY A 267 10.06 2.80 6.84
C GLY A 267 9.70 1.34 7.04
N ALA A 268 8.44 1.11 7.44
CA ALA A 268 7.92 -0.19 7.84
C ALA A 268 8.76 -0.84 8.97
N PHE A 269 8.78 -2.15 9.07
CA PHE A 269 9.58 -2.90 10.07
C PHE A 269 10.27 -4.11 9.42
N TYR A 270 10.67 -3.97 8.15
CA TYR A 270 11.31 -5.03 7.38
C TYR A 270 12.75 -4.68 7.05
N LEU A 271 13.62 -5.71 7.05
CA LEU A 271 14.93 -5.67 6.43
C LEU A 271 14.95 -6.69 5.29
N PHE A 272 15.41 -6.28 4.12
CA PHE A 272 15.47 -7.11 2.93
C PHE A 272 16.92 -7.38 2.57
N VAL A 273 17.41 -8.53 2.98
CA VAL A 273 18.84 -8.88 3.03
C VAL A 273 19.17 -9.82 1.88
N GLN A 274 20.21 -9.53 1.13
CA GLN A 274 20.71 -10.43 0.10
C GLN A 274 21.24 -11.73 0.76
N ALA A 275 20.71 -12.87 0.33
CA ALA A 275 21.12 -14.16 0.84
C ALA A 275 22.55 -14.49 0.38
N PRO A 276 23.40 -15.02 1.25
CA PRO A 276 24.73 -15.51 0.86
C PRO A 276 24.63 -16.53 -0.28
N GLY A 277 25.43 -16.33 -1.34
CA GLY A 277 25.39 -17.19 -2.51
C GLY A 277 24.13 -17.07 -3.37
N GLY A 278 23.19 -16.16 -3.04
CA GLY A 278 21.97 -15.93 -3.80
C GLY A 278 20.87 -17.00 -3.62
N ASP A 279 21.08 -18.00 -2.75
CA ASP A 279 20.08 -19.04 -2.46
C ASP A 279 19.35 -18.72 -1.14
N ALA A 280 18.23 -18.02 -1.28
CA ALA A 280 17.41 -17.60 -0.14
C ALA A 280 16.79 -18.78 0.61
N SER A 281 16.38 -19.82 -0.11
CA SER A 281 15.75 -21.02 0.48
C SER A 281 16.73 -21.82 1.31
N ALA A 282 17.94 -22.08 0.78
CA ALA A 282 19.00 -22.75 1.54
C ALA A 282 19.44 -21.92 2.76
N PHE A 283 19.55 -20.60 2.62
CA PHE A 283 19.88 -19.71 3.74
C PHE A 283 18.80 -19.73 4.83
N CYS A 284 17.52 -19.66 4.46
CA CYS A 284 16.41 -19.80 5.42
C CYS A 284 16.40 -21.16 6.12
N ALA A 285 16.66 -22.25 5.40
CA ALA A 285 16.75 -23.58 5.98
C ALA A 285 17.89 -23.67 7.00
N LYS A 286 19.07 -23.10 6.68
CA LYS A 286 20.20 -23.06 7.59
C LYS A 286 19.94 -22.17 8.81
N ALA A 287 19.34 -20.99 8.62
CA ALA A 287 18.97 -20.09 9.72
C ALA A 287 18.01 -20.75 10.71
N LYS A 288 17.09 -21.58 10.22
CA LYS A 288 16.12 -22.31 11.05
C LYS A 288 16.79 -23.30 12.02
N GLU A 289 17.97 -23.85 11.68
CA GLU A 289 18.75 -24.70 12.60
C GLU A 289 19.21 -23.93 13.85
N TYR A 290 19.24 -22.60 13.76
CA TYR A 290 19.59 -21.69 14.84
C TYR A 290 18.38 -20.95 15.43
N GLU A 291 17.17 -21.48 15.20
CA GLU A 291 15.89 -20.91 15.65
C GLU A 291 15.59 -19.52 15.06
N LEU A 292 16.26 -19.15 13.96
CA LEU A 292 16.03 -17.88 13.25
C LEU A 292 15.10 -18.11 12.07
N LEU A 293 13.88 -17.54 12.15
CA LEU A 293 12.86 -17.67 11.10
C LEU A 293 12.94 -16.48 10.15
N LEU A 294 13.25 -16.76 8.89
CA LEU A 294 13.34 -15.81 7.80
C LEU A 294 12.34 -16.16 6.71
N VAL A 295 11.95 -15.19 5.89
CA VAL A 295 11.05 -15.41 4.75
C VAL A 295 11.87 -15.30 3.46
N PRO A 296 11.95 -16.36 2.63
CA PRO A 296 12.65 -16.29 1.34
C PRO A 296 11.89 -15.38 0.39
N SER A 297 12.62 -14.65 -0.43
CA SER A 297 12.05 -13.59 -1.27
C SER A 297 11.41 -14.06 -2.57
N ASP A 298 11.48 -15.34 -2.88
CA ASP A 298 10.86 -15.89 -4.09
C ASP A 298 9.36 -15.57 -4.15
N SER A 299 8.67 -15.62 -3.00
CA SER A 299 7.26 -15.26 -2.91
C SER A 299 6.95 -13.77 -3.19
N PHE A 300 7.97 -12.90 -3.09
CA PHE A 300 7.85 -11.46 -3.42
C PHE A 300 8.22 -11.16 -4.88
N SER A 301 8.33 -12.19 -5.73
CA SER A 301 8.75 -12.08 -7.14
C SER A 301 10.14 -11.45 -7.33
N TYR A 302 11.06 -11.71 -6.39
CA TYR A 302 12.42 -11.18 -6.40
C TYR A 302 13.39 -12.15 -5.71
N PRO A 303 13.94 -13.16 -6.42
CA PRO A 303 14.76 -14.21 -5.81
C PRO A 303 16.09 -13.68 -5.28
N GLY A 304 16.71 -14.46 -4.38
CA GLY A 304 18.06 -14.20 -3.87
C GLY A 304 18.15 -13.33 -2.61
N TYR A 305 17.02 -12.97 -2.01
CA TYR A 305 16.94 -12.19 -0.77
C TYR A 305 16.12 -12.91 0.30
N VAL A 306 16.25 -12.46 1.53
CA VAL A 306 15.39 -12.86 2.65
C VAL A 306 14.82 -11.63 3.34
N ARG A 307 13.58 -11.75 3.82
CA ARG A 307 12.95 -10.71 4.64
C ARG A 307 13.04 -11.09 6.11
N LEU A 308 13.55 -10.16 6.92
CA LEU A 308 13.44 -10.11 8.38
C LEU A 308 12.29 -9.14 8.74
N ALA A 309 11.57 -9.42 9.86
CA ALA A 309 10.48 -8.58 10.38
C ALA A 309 10.52 -8.54 11.91
#